data_8d0a7cec65ee02444da8e206ff1707c9
#
_entry.id   8d0a7cec65ee02444da8e206ff1707c9
#
_cell.length_a   1.000
_cell.length_b   1.000
_cell.length_c   1.000
_cell.angle_alpha   90.00
_cell.angle_beta   90.00
_cell.angle_gamma   90.00
#
_symmetry.space_group_name_H-M   'P 1'
#
loop_
_entity.id
_entity.type
_entity.pdbx_description
1 polymer ?
#
loop_
_entity_poly.entity_id
_entity_poly.type
_entity_poly.pdbx_seq_one_letter_code
_entity_poly.pdbx_strand_id
1 'polypeptide(L)'
;VTLGSLRVRQDYMIAEGLLSPYTEGDEETPEIAEWALARIRQLSAHEVGHTIGLGHNYYNSTAGRISVMDYPHPLVTLNGDGSLDHSQVYDAGIGDWDKAAVTFGYQDFIGGGDDEAALIKVLEDAWDNDVRYMSNQDVQTTPQADQWANGTDMADELDRMMDVRSVAMSRFGEAAIKNGMPMATIEEVLVPLYLHHRYQVESTASVMGGVGYIYAARGDGLRPVWHIASEYQNRALDALMRTLSPSELALPTSVLEAIPPRPPGYGRTRELFPRYTGSAFDALTPAFVAASHTVNNILTADRAARLVEQKMLDPSMPGLNDVLQRLFQAAFEGEANNSYETAIRNTVAGVVIERVKSLAETAPMMQVRAQSTLALRTLAGRLAEMEPSGTSVLLQLD
;
A
#
# COMPACT_ATOMS: atom_id res chain seq x y z
N VAL A 1 25.68 -2.04 -14.74
CA VAL A 1 24.57 -2.19 -13.79
C VAL A 1 24.82 -3.46 -12.98
N THR A 2 24.73 -3.36 -11.65
CA THR A 2 24.83 -4.51 -10.74
C THR A 2 23.50 -4.65 -9.99
N LEU A 3 22.81 -5.75 -10.18
CA LEU A 3 21.53 -6.03 -9.51
C LEU A 3 21.76 -6.69 -8.15
N GLY A 4 21.13 -6.13 -7.10
CA GLY A 4 21.09 -6.73 -5.78
C GLY A 4 20.13 -7.93 -5.73
N SER A 5 20.58 -9.06 -5.17
CA SER A 5 19.74 -10.27 -5.06
C SER A 5 18.53 -10.11 -4.13
N LEU A 6 18.54 -9.12 -3.22
CA LEU A 6 17.46 -8.91 -2.24
C LEU A 6 16.12 -8.59 -2.90
N ARG A 7 16.12 -7.80 -3.97
CA ARG A 7 14.89 -7.42 -4.67
C ARG A 7 14.26 -8.63 -5.36
N VAL A 8 15.08 -9.42 -6.05
CA VAL A 8 14.62 -10.66 -6.71
C VAL A 8 14.10 -11.67 -5.70
N ARG A 9 14.79 -11.81 -4.54
CA ARG A 9 14.33 -12.65 -3.44
C ARG A 9 12.94 -12.23 -2.94
N GLN A 10 12.68 -10.92 -2.81
CA GLN A 10 11.38 -10.41 -2.37
C GLN A 10 10.26 -10.83 -3.34
N ASP A 11 10.46 -10.61 -4.63
CA ASP A 11 9.48 -11.00 -5.66
C ASP A 11 9.25 -12.52 -5.67
N TYR A 12 10.32 -13.30 -5.51
CA TYR A 12 10.23 -14.76 -5.40
C TYR A 12 9.36 -15.18 -4.20
N MET A 13 9.58 -14.60 -3.04
CA MET A 13 8.80 -14.88 -1.82
C MET A 13 7.33 -14.42 -1.93
N ILE A 14 7.07 -13.31 -2.62
CA ILE A 14 5.70 -12.88 -2.92
C ILE A 14 5.00 -13.93 -3.78
N ALA A 15 5.65 -14.41 -4.83
CA ALA A 15 5.11 -15.45 -5.71
C ALA A 15 4.91 -16.77 -4.96
N GLU A 16 5.87 -17.22 -4.12
CA GLU A 16 5.69 -18.40 -3.25
C GLU A 16 4.46 -18.26 -2.33
N GLY A 17 4.29 -17.08 -1.72
CA GLY A 17 3.15 -16.81 -0.83
C GLY A 17 1.80 -16.80 -1.55
N LEU A 18 1.75 -16.22 -2.74
CA LEU A 18 0.52 -16.14 -3.52
C LEU A 18 0.12 -17.48 -4.16
N LEU A 19 1.09 -18.26 -4.63
CA LEU A 19 0.84 -19.45 -5.43
C LEU A 19 0.91 -20.74 -4.63
N SER A 20 1.60 -20.77 -3.47
CA SER A 20 1.87 -21.99 -2.67
C SER A 20 2.28 -23.17 -3.56
N PRO A 21 3.42 -23.08 -4.26
CA PRO A 21 3.68 -23.89 -5.45
C PRO A 21 4.16 -25.32 -5.16
N TYR A 22 4.53 -25.61 -3.91
CA TYR A 22 5.18 -26.87 -3.54
C TYR A 22 4.18 -27.92 -3.04
N THR A 23 3.10 -28.14 -3.79
CA THR A 23 2.00 -29.05 -3.41
C THR A 23 2.43 -30.51 -3.27
N GLU A 24 3.40 -30.96 -4.09
CA GLU A 24 3.98 -32.31 -4.03
C GLU A 24 5.37 -32.34 -3.38
N GLY A 25 5.90 -31.17 -2.95
CA GLY A 25 7.12 -31.09 -2.15
C GLY A 25 8.19 -30.14 -2.70
N ASP A 26 9.08 -30.60 -3.56
CA ASP A 26 10.25 -29.88 -4.06
C ASP A 26 10.28 -29.68 -5.58
N GLU A 27 9.10 -29.53 -6.17
CA GLU A 27 8.95 -29.29 -7.60
C GLU A 27 9.71 -28.05 -8.06
N GLU A 28 10.16 -28.08 -9.30
CA GLU A 28 10.58 -26.88 -9.99
C GLU A 28 9.36 -25.99 -10.25
N THR A 29 9.52 -24.69 -10.03
CA THR A 29 8.46 -23.70 -10.17
C THR A 29 8.79 -22.72 -11.29
N PRO A 30 8.61 -23.14 -12.58
CA PRO A 30 8.97 -22.29 -13.71
C PRO A 30 8.21 -20.97 -13.73
N GLU A 31 6.96 -20.94 -13.27
CA GLU A 31 6.17 -19.72 -13.19
C GLU A 31 6.81 -18.68 -12.24
N ILE A 32 7.31 -19.12 -11.07
CA ILE A 32 7.99 -18.22 -10.12
C ILE A 32 9.33 -17.75 -10.71
N ALA A 33 10.04 -18.59 -11.41
CA ALA A 33 11.28 -18.22 -12.09
C ALA A 33 11.02 -17.16 -13.18
N GLU A 34 9.98 -17.34 -14.00
CA GLU A 34 9.59 -16.34 -15.00
C GLU A 34 9.14 -15.03 -14.38
N TRP A 35 8.39 -15.08 -13.27
CA TRP A 35 8.04 -13.90 -12.50
C TRP A 35 9.30 -13.13 -12.05
N ALA A 36 10.23 -13.82 -11.41
CA ALA A 36 11.49 -13.22 -10.97
C ALA A 36 12.30 -12.66 -12.14
N LEU A 37 12.33 -13.33 -13.29
CA LEU A 37 12.98 -12.85 -14.52
C LEU A 37 12.27 -11.63 -15.10
N ALA A 38 10.94 -11.57 -15.07
CA ALA A 38 10.18 -10.39 -15.50
C ALA A 38 10.55 -9.15 -14.64
N ARG A 39 10.67 -9.34 -13.31
CA ARG A 39 11.17 -8.29 -12.42
C ARG A 39 12.59 -7.85 -12.75
N ILE A 40 13.49 -8.78 -13.02
CA ILE A 40 14.89 -8.47 -13.40
C ILE A 40 14.90 -7.65 -14.69
N ARG A 41 14.10 -8.00 -15.69
CA ARG A 41 14.00 -7.26 -16.96
C ARG A 41 13.53 -5.82 -16.72
N GLN A 42 12.44 -5.65 -15.98
CA GLN A 42 11.90 -4.32 -15.63
C GLN A 42 12.94 -3.48 -14.86
N LEU A 43 13.54 -4.05 -13.80
CA LEU A 43 14.54 -3.37 -12.98
C LEU A 43 15.82 -3.05 -13.80
N SER A 44 16.23 -3.90 -14.72
CA SER A 44 17.40 -3.64 -15.58
C SER A 44 17.13 -2.45 -16.52
N ALA A 45 15.94 -2.36 -17.09
CA ALA A 45 15.54 -1.21 -17.92
C ALA A 45 15.49 0.08 -17.07
N HIS A 46 14.96 0.01 -15.84
CA HIS A 46 14.96 1.12 -14.87
C HIS A 46 16.37 1.65 -14.59
N GLU A 47 17.29 0.76 -14.24
CA GLU A 47 18.68 1.16 -13.95
C GLU A 47 19.42 1.72 -15.17
N VAL A 48 19.11 1.19 -16.37
CA VAL A 48 19.62 1.79 -17.63
C VAL A 48 19.07 3.20 -17.80
N GLY A 49 17.79 3.43 -17.52
CA GLY A 49 17.19 4.76 -17.54
C GLY A 49 17.96 5.76 -16.69
N HIS A 50 18.35 5.39 -15.48
CA HIS A 50 19.20 6.23 -14.63
C HIS A 50 20.56 6.53 -15.24
N THR A 51 21.17 5.57 -15.94
CA THR A 51 22.49 5.81 -16.58
C THR A 51 22.45 6.83 -17.73
N ILE A 52 21.27 7.03 -18.32
CA ILE A 52 21.04 8.05 -19.36
C ILE A 52 20.36 9.32 -18.79
N GLY A 53 20.30 9.46 -17.47
CA GLY A 53 19.88 10.70 -16.79
C GLY A 53 18.37 10.79 -16.50
N LEU A 54 17.59 9.73 -16.70
CA LEU A 54 16.17 9.75 -16.34
C LEU A 54 15.99 9.66 -14.81
N GLY A 55 15.15 10.52 -14.26
CA GLY A 55 14.67 10.45 -12.89
C GLY A 55 13.47 9.50 -12.76
N HIS A 56 13.05 9.22 -11.52
CA HIS A 56 11.84 8.44 -11.27
C HIS A 56 10.60 9.16 -11.82
N ASN A 57 9.70 8.43 -12.43
CA ASN A 57 8.37 8.89 -12.81
C ASN A 57 7.29 8.00 -12.21
N TYR A 58 6.48 8.56 -11.33
CA TYR A 58 5.40 7.89 -10.60
C TYR A 58 4.01 8.34 -11.02
N TYR A 59 3.89 8.95 -12.21
CA TYR A 59 2.60 9.43 -12.68
C TYR A 59 1.66 8.26 -13.04
N ASN A 60 0.48 8.26 -12.42
CA ASN A 60 -0.61 7.32 -12.70
C ASN A 60 -1.37 7.75 -13.95
N SER A 61 -0.99 7.19 -15.08
CA SER A 61 -1.59 7.50 -16.37
C SER A 61 -2.80 6.62 -16.67
N THR A 62 -3.81 7.21 -17.32
CA THR A 62 -4.93 6.47 -17.92
C THR A 62 -4.50 5.58 -19.09
N ALA A 63 -3.30 5.81 -19.64
CA ALA A 63 -2.68 4.97 -20.66
C ALA A 63 -2.03 3.69 -20.09
N GLY A 64 -2.05 3.50 -18.77
CA GLY A 64 -1.47 2.36 -18.08
C GLY A 64 -0.06 2.63 -17.54
N ARG A 65 0.78 1.60 -17.48
CA ARG A 65 2.17 1.70 -17.01
C ARG A 65 3.04 2.37 -18.07
N ILE A 66 3.22 3.68 -17.96
CA ILE A 66 3.89 4.51 -18.97
C ILE A 66 5.41 4.60 -18.83
N SER A 67 5.98 4.10 -17.74
CA SER A 67 7.42 4.24 -17.47
C SER A 67 7.98 3.04 -16.71
N VAL A 68 9.20 2.65 -17.05
CA VAL A 68 10.00 1.72 -16.22
C VAL A 68 10.68 2.44 -15.07
N MET A 69 10.64 3.79 -15.04
CA MET A 69 11.25 4.60 -13.98
C MET A 69 10.39 4.72 -12.73
N ASP A 70 9.42 3.86 -12.56
CA ASP A 70 8.63 3.64 -11.35
C ASP A 70 9.09 2.40 -10.55
N TYR A 71 8.35 2.04 -9.52
CA TYR A 71 8.56 0.81 -8.74
C TYR A 71 7.28 -0.03 -8.73
N PRO A 72 6.82 -0.57 -9.87
CA PRO A 72 5.53 -1.23 -9.96
C PRO A 72 5.45 -2.42 -9.00
N HIS A 73 4.32 -2.54 -8.31
CA HIS A 73 3.97 -3.76 -7.60
C HIS A 73 3.57 -4.84 -8.64
N PRO A 74 3.88 -6.13 -8.41
CA PRO A 74 3.47 -7.16 -9.35
C PRO A 74 1.95 -7.16 -9.52
N LEU A 75 1.48 -7.09 -10.77
CA LEU A 75 0.07 -7.15 -11.10
C LEU A 75 -0.41 -8.59 -11.00
N VAL A 76 -1.29 -8.84 -10.06
CA VAL A 76 -2.02 -10.10 -9.92
C VAL A 76 -3.50 -9.78 -9.83
N THR A 77 -4.31 -10.51 -10.58
CA THR A 77 -5.76 -10.34 -10.61
C THR A 77 -6.47 -11.66 -10.31
N LEU A 78 -7.79 -11.63 -10.19
CA LEU A 78 -8.61 -12.83 -10.07
C LEU A 78 -9.31 -13.14 -11.39
N ASN A 79 -9.19 -14.38 -11.83
CA ASN A 79 -9.99 -14.93 -12.91
C ASN A 79 -11.44 -15.15 -12.45
N GLY A 80 -12.35 -15.32 -13.40
CA GLY A 80 -13.78 -15.58 -13.11
C GLY A 80 -14.03 -16.89 -12.34
N ASP A 81 -13.09 -17.81 -12.32
CA ASP A 81 -13.13 -19.06 -11.54
C ASP A 81 -12.50 -18.93 -10.14
N GLY A 82 -12.00 -17.75 -9.78
CA GLY A 82 -11.33 -17.46 -8.53
C GLY A 82 -9.86 -17.89 -8.47
N SER A 83 -9.27 -18.31 -9.57
CA SER A 83 -7.82 -18.53 -9.66
C SER A 83 -7.09 -17.19 -9.80
N LEU A 84 -5.79 -17.17 -9.44
CA LEU A 84 -4.94 -15.99 -9.60
C LEU A 84 -4.42 -15.92 -11.05
N ASP A 85 -4.57 -14.75 -11.68
CA ASP A 85 -3.89 -14.42 -12.92
C ASP A 85 -2.65 -13.60 -12.63
N HIS A 86 -1.49 -14.10 -13.00
CA HIS A 86 -0.17 -13.47 -12.87
C HIS A 86 0.56 -13.40 -14.22
N SER A 87 -0.17 -13.48 -15.32
CA SER A 87 0.39 -13.46 -16.68
C SER A 87 1.02 -12.12 -17.06
N GLN A 88 0.63 -11.03 -16.38
CA GLN A 88 1.06 -9.65 -16.65
C GLN A 88 1.71 -9.00 -15.42
N VAL A 89 2.47 -9.77 -14.65
CA VAL A 89 3.08 -9.28 -13.39
C VAL A 89 3.93 -8.02 -13.58
N TYR A 90 4.68 -7.95 -14.67
CA TYR A 90 5.47 -6.80 -15.10
C TYR A 90 5.42 -6.67 -16.62
N ASP A 91 5.44 -5.44 -17.12
CA ASP A 91 5.49 -5.17 -18.54
C ASP A 91 6.87 -5.48 -19.12
N ALA A 92 6.88 -5.80 -20.42
CA ALA A 92 8.10 -6.00 -21.19
C ALA A 92 8.45 -4.72 -21.98
N GLY A 93 9.73 -4.32 -21.94
CA GLY A 93 10.21 -3.14 -22.64
C GLY A 93 10.12 -1.87 -21.80
N ILE A 94 10.12 -0.71 -22.47
CA ILE A 94 10.04 0.64 -21.87
C ILE A 94 8.69 1.27 -22.18
N GLY A 95 8.24 2.18 -21.31
CA GLY A 95 6.96 2.84 -21.45
C GLY A 95 6.97 4.05 -22.39
N ASP A 96 5.82 4.64 -22.61
CA ASP A 96 5.67 5.77 -23.55
C ASP A 96 6.29 7.05 -22.99
N TRP A 97 6.30 7.23 -21.67
CA TRP A 97 7.05 8.34 -21.06
C TRP A 97 8.56 8.17 -21.26
N ASP A 98 9.09 6.96 -21.11
CA ASP A 98 10.51 6.69 -21.31
C ASP A 98 10.93 7.02 -22.75
N LYS A 99 10.11 6.63 -23.72
CA LYS A 99 10.32 6.96 -25.14
C LYS A 99 10.29 8.47 -25.36
N ALA A 100 9.29 9.17 -24.83
CA ALA A 100 9.17 10.61 -24.95
C ALA A 100 10.37 11.35 -24.31
N ALA A 101 10.77 10.91 -23.09
CA ALA A 101 11.91 11.49 -22.37
C ALA A 101 13.24 11.28 -23.11
N VAL A 102 13.46 10.10 -23.68
CA VAL A 102 14.65 9.79 -24.49
C VAL A 102 14.62 10.60 -25.79
N THR A 103 13.48 10.70 -26.47
CA THR A 103 13.32 11.52 -27.68
C THR A 103 13.62 12.98 -27.34
N PHE A 104 13.05 13.52 -26.26
CA PHE A 104 13.30 14.89 -25.84
C PHE A 104 14.77 15.16 -25.53
N GLY A 105 15.47 14.24 -24.89
CA GLY A 105 16.84 14.45 -24.43
C GLY A 105 17.94 14.09 -25.46
N TYR A 106 17.65 13.24 -26.43
CA TYR A 106 18.70 12.60 -27.24
C TYR A 106 18.43 12.60 -28.75
N GLN A 107 17.23 12.93 -29.21
CA GLN A 107 16.95 12.90 -30.64
C GLN A 107 17.64 14.06 -31.33
N ASP A 108 18.33 13.74 -32.43
CA ASP A 108 18.83 14.74 -33.40
C ASP A 108 17.74 14.98 -34.46
N PHE A 109 17.25 16.22 -34.56
CA PHE A 109 16.23 16.61 -35.53
C PHE A 109 16.91 17.03 -36.86
N ILE A 110 17.41 16.02 -37.58
CA ILE A 110 18.12 16.22 -38.86
C ILE A 110 17.19 16.85 -39.91
N GLY A 111 17.55 17.96 -40.49
CA GLY A 111 16.80 18.60 -41.59
C GLY A 111 16.73 20.13 -41.53
N GLY A 112 17.38 20.77 -40.57
CA GLY A 112 17.49 22.23 -40.50
C GLY A 112 16.19 22.94 -40.12
N GLY A 113 15.34 22.27 -39.34
CA GLY A 113 14.13 22.80 -38.72
C GLY A 113 14.42 23.55 -37.42
N ASP A 114 13.37 24.01 -36.77
CA ASP A 114 13.40 24.60 -35.42
C ASP A 114 13.38 23.48 -34.38
N ASP A 115 14.52 23.18 -33.79
CA ASP A 115 14.64 22.11 -32.74
C ASP A 115 13.77 22.40 -31.52
N GLU A 116 13.58 23.70 -31.16
CA GLU A 116 12.72 24.08 -30.04
C GLU A 116 11.25 23.75 -30.35
N ALA A 117 10.77 24.01 -31.55
CA ALA A 117 9.42 23.64 -31.97
C ALA A 117 9.21 22.11 -32.00
N ALA A 118 10.24 21.38 -32.43
CA ALA A 118 10.19 19.88 -32.41
C ALA A 118 10.15 19.32 -30.99
N LEU A 119 10.91 19.86 -30.06
CA LEU A 119 10.89 19.49 -28.63
C LEU A 119 9.57 19.85 -28.00
N ILE A 120 8.99 21.02 -28.27
CA ILE A 120 7.66 21.41 -27.79
C ILE A 120 6.61 20.37 -28.24
N LYS A 121 6.68 19.97 -29.51
CA LYS A 121 5.75 18.97 -30.04
C LYS A 121 5.86 17.62 -29.32
N VAL A 122 7.06 17.18 -28.96
CA VAL A 122 7.21 15.92 -28.15
C VAL A 122 6.49 16.04 -26.83
N LEU A 123 6.56 17.21 -26.15
CA LEU A 123 5.88 17.45 -24.89
C LEU A 123 4.37 17.55 -25.05
N GLU A 124 3.89 18.21 -26.11
CA GLU A 124 2.46 18.32 -26.41
C GLU A 124 1.85 16.93 -26.72
N ASP A 125 2.50 16.15 -27.58
CA ASP A 125 2.08 14.80 -27.92
C ASP A 125 2.04 13.90 -26.68
N ALA A 126 3.02 13.99 -25.79
CA ALA A 126 3.02 13.27 -24.53
C ALA A 126 1.87 13.72 -23.61
N TRP A 127 1.65 15.03 -23.49
CA TRP A 127 0.57 15.61 -22.68
C TRP A 127 -0.82 15.16 -23.15
N ASP A 128 -1.07 15.21 -24.47
CA ASP A 128 -2.35 14.85 -25.08
C ASP A 128 -2.68 13.35 -24.91
N ASN A 129 -1.67 12.51 -24.75
CA ASN A 129 -1.80 11.08 -24.47
C ASN A 129 -1.74 10.71 -22.98
N ASP A 130 -1.88 11.68 -22.08
CA ASP A 130 -1.77 11.50 -20.62
C ASP A 130 -0.44 10.88 -20.17
N VAL A 131 0.62 11.14 -20.93
CA VAL A 131 2.00 10.71 -20.61
C VAL A 131 2.71 11.87 -19.92
N ARG A 132 2.64 11.92 -18.60
CA ARG A 132 3.12 13.04 -17.78
C ARG A 132 4.25 12.62 -16.85
N TYR A 133 4.73 13.58 -16.05
CA TYR A 133 5.81 13.40 -15.11
C TYR A 133 5.43 13.86 -13.71
N MET A 134 5.56 12.95 -12.74
CA MET A 134 5.55 13.23 -11.31
C MET A 134 6.61 12.36 -10.64
N SER A 135 7.26 12.89 -9.60
CA SER A 135 8.39 12.22 -8.96
C SER A 135 8.22 12.09 -7.44
N ASN A 136 9.30 11.76 -6.74
CA ASN A 136 9.34 11.47 -5.31
C ASN A 136 8.69 12.55 -4.43
N GLN A 137 8.79 13.82 -4.82
CA GLN A 137 8.21 14.94 -4.05
C GLN A 137 6.68 15.00 -4.11
N ASP A 138 6.08 14.34 -5.10
CA ASP A 138 4.63 14.38 -5.37
C ASP A 138 3.89 13.27 -4.61
N VAL A 139 4.59 12.18 -4.32
CA VAL A 139 4.05 11.02 -3.60
C VAL A 139 3.49 11.43 -2.24
N GLN A 140 2.39 10.84 -1.79
CA GLN A 140 1.66 11.10 -0.54
C GLN A 140 0.87 12.44 -0.50
N THR A 141 1.06 13.34 -1.45
CA THR A 141 0.29 14.59 -1.55
C THR A 141 -0.85 14.46 -2.55
N THR A 142 -0.58 13.82 -3.66
CA THR A 142 -1.56 13.57 -4.72
C THR A 142 -1.68 12.07 -5.04
N PRO A 143 -2.90 11.54 -5.27
CA PRO A 143 -3.07 10.19 -5.78
C PRO A 143 -2.66 10.03 -7.26
N GLN A 144 -2.31 11.12 -7.94
CA GLN A 144 -1.78 11.08 -9.30
C GLN A 144 -0.31 10.60 -9.35
N ALA A 145 0.37 10.56 -8.20
CA ALA A 145 1.74 10.07 -8.08
C ALA A 145 1.79 8.90 -7.10
N ASP A 146 1.91 7.70 -7.64
CA ASP A 146 2.02 6.47 -6.86
C ASP A 146 3.15 5.58 -7.37
N GLN A 147 4.04 5.20 -6.47
CA GLN A 147 5.19 4.34 -6.77
C GLN A 147 4.81 2.89 -7.11
N TRP A 148 3.58 2.47 -6.79
CA TRP A 148 3.17 1.06 -6.80
C TRP A 148 1.95 0.81 -7.68
N ALA A 149 1.57 1.79 -8.51
CA ALA A 149 0.33 1.76 -9.26
C ALA A 149 0.24 0.64 -10.30
N ASN A 150 -0.92 0.04 -10.36
CA ASN A 150 -1.36 -0.83 -11.44
C ASN A 150 -2.66 -0.31 -12.08
N GLY A 151 -3.10 0.89 -11.70
CA GLY A 151 -4.32 1.55 -12.16
C GLY A 151 -4.38 3.00 -11.70
N THR A 152 -5.43 3.70 -12.05
CA THR A 152 -5.64 5.13 -11.74
C THR A 152 -6.58 5.36 -10.57
N ASP A 153 -7.29 4.33 -10.08
CA ASP A 153 -8.17 4.39 -8.91
C ASP A 153 -7.56 3.59 -7.75
N MET A 154 -7.07 4.30 -6.76
CA MET A 154 -6.34 3.71 -5.63
C MET A 154 -7.25 2.91 -4.70
N ALA A 155 -8.56 3.22 -4.63
CA ALA A 155 -9.51 2.48 -3.83
C ALA A 155 -9.80 1.11 -4.46
N ASP A 156 -10.05 1.07 -5.77
CA ASP A 156 -10.27 -0.16 -6.52
C ASP A 156 -9.01 -1.04 -6.50
N GLU A 157 -7.83 -0.44 -6.59
CA GLU A 157 -6.54 -1.15 -6.50
C GLU A 157 -6.33 -1.81 -5.13
N LEU A 158 -6.69 -1.11 -4.05
CA LEU A 158 -6.60 -1.67 -2.70
C LEU A 158 -7.61 -2.82 -2.52
N ASP A 159 -8.84 -2.66 -2.97
CA ASP A 159 -9.85 -3.71 -2.90
C ASP A 159 -9.46 -4.94 -3.71
N ARG A 160 -8.97 -4.76 -4.94
CA ARG A 160 -8.40 -5.85 -5.75
C ARG A 160 -7.28 -6.59 -5.02
N MET A 161 -6.38 -5.84 -4.39
CA MET A 161 -5.26 -6.42 -3.66
C MET A 161 -5.71 -7.20 -2.42
N MET A 162 -6.73 -6.70 -1.71
CA MET A 162 -7.32 -7.41 -0.57
C MET A 162 -8.00 -8.71 -1.02
N ASP A 163 -8.68 -8.71 -2.16
CA ASP A 163 -9.31 -9.91 -2.72
C ASP A 163 -8.26 -10.96 -3.13
N VAL A 164 -7.21 -10.56 -3.84
CA VAL A 164 -6.08 -11.43 -4.20
C VAL A 164 -5.43 -12.03 -2.95
N ARG A 165 -5.16 -11.17 -1.95
CA ARG A 165 -4.60 -11.59 -0.66
C ARG A 165 -5.49 -12.60 0.06
N SER A 166 -6.80 -12.38 0.09
CA SER A 166 -7.77 -13.26 0.73
C SER A 166 -7.78 -14.65 0.09
N VAL A 167 -7.82 -14.72 -1.23
CA VAL A 167 -7.74 -15.99 -1.98
C VAL A 167 -6.42 -16.71 -1.70
N ALA A 168 -5.29 -16.03 -1.77
CA ALA A 168 -3.98 -16.63 -1.51
C ALA A 168 -3.87 -17.11 -0.06
N MET A 169 -4.33 -16.31 0.92
CA MET A 169 -4.30 -16.66 2.34
C MET A 169 -5.16 -17.90 2.66
N SER A 170 -6.28 -18.09 1.96
CA SER A 170 -7.14 -19.27 2.15
C SER A 170 -6.48 -20.59 1.72
N ARG A 171 -5.44 -20.51 0.88
CA ARG A 171 -4.68 -21.66 0.36
C ARG A 171 -3.30 -21.79 1.01
N PHE A 172 -2.88 -20.77 1.77
CA PHE A 172 -1.54 -20.68 2.34
C PHE A 172 -1.32 -21.75 3.44
N GLY A 173 -0.15 -22.36 3.40
CA GLY A 173 0.22 -23.38 4.37
C GLY A 173 1.55 -24.05 4.04
N GLU A 174 1.65 -25.32 4.29
CA GLU A 174 2.85 -26.14 4.14
C GLU A 174 3.41 -26.11 2.69
N ALA A 175 2.52 -26.06 1.71
CA ALA A 175 2.89 -25.97 0.29
C ALA A 175 3.59 -24.65 -0.11
N ALA A 176 3.71 -23.67 0.80
CA ALA A 176 4.47 -22.45 0.54
C ALA A 176 5.99 -22.62 0.72
N ILE A 177 6.46 -23.76 1.23
CA ILE A 177 7.88 -24.07 1.42
C ILE A 177 8.21 -25.46 0.86
N LYS A 178 9.45 -25.66 0.42
CA LYS A 178 9.92 -26.92 -0.13
C LYS A 178 9.94 -28.03 0.91
N ASN A 179 9.75 -29.26 0.45
CA ASN A 179 9.87 -30.45 1.29
C ASN A 179 11.25 -30.49 2.00
N GLY A 180 11.24 -30.87 3.29
CA GLY A 180 12.46 -30.91 4.10
C GLY A 180 12.87 -29.56 4.72
N MET A 181 12.25 -28.44 4.36
CA MET A 181 12.47 -27.17 5.06
C MET A 181 11.80 -27.18 6.43
N PRO A 182 12.41 -26.56 7.46
CA PRO A 182 11.74 -26.44 8.76
C PRO A 182 10.42 -25.69 8.65
N MET A 183 9.34 -26.20 9.22
CA MET A 183 8.03 -25.55 9.18
C MET A 183 8.04 -24.10 9.68
N ALA A 184 8.94 -23.73 10.57
CA ALA A 184 9.10 -22.36 11.05
C ALA A 184 9.50 -21.37 9.93
N THR A 185 9.99 -21.84 8.78
CA THR A 185 10.34 -20.98 7.64
C THR A 185 9.12 -20.51 6.86
N ILE A 186 7.94 -21.09 7.05
CA ILE A 186 6.67 -20.59 6.55
C ILE A 186 6.45 -19.12 6.93
N GLU A 187 6.88 -18.71 8.13
CA GLU A 187 6.78 -17.31 8.56
C GLU A 187 7.48 -16.34 7.59
N GLU A 188 8.57 -16.75 6.92
CA GLU A 188 9.29 -15.90 5.97
C GLU A 188 8.46 -15.60 4.72
N VAL A 189 7.66 -16.56 4.28
CA VAL A 189 6.76 -16.44 3.12
C VAL A 189 5.42 -15.79 3.53
N LEU A 190 4.98 -16.05 4.77
CA LEU A 190 3.76 -15.45 5.33
C LEU A 190 3.84 -13.92 5.38
N VAL A 191 4.98 -13.34 5.79
CA VAL A 191 5.11 -11.89 5.96
C VAL A 191 4.81 -11.12 4.67
N PRO A 192 5.45 -11.40 3.52
CA PRO A 192 5.15 -10.69 2.28
C PRO A 192 3.73 -10.95 1.76
N LEU A 193 3.16 -12.13 1.96
CA LEU A 193 1.76 -12.41 1.64
C LEU A 193 0.79 -11.64 2.53
N TYR A 194 0.98 -11.72 3.85
CA TYR A 194 0.10 -11.05 4.82
C TYR A 194 0.07 -9.54 4.63
N LEU A 195 1.23 -8.94 4.33
CA LEU A 195 1.39 -7.50 4.07
C LEU A 195 1.37 -7.17 2.56
N HIS A 196 0.79 -8.02 1.71
CA HIS A 196 0.82 -7.83 0.26
C HIS A 196 0.18 -6.51 -0.18
N HIS A 197 -0.85 -6.06 0.53
CA HIS A 197 -1.60 -4.81 0.29
C HIS A 197 -0.92 -3.54 0.82
N ARG A 198 0.25 -3.62 1.48
CA ARG A 198 0.86 -2.49 2.18
C ARG A 198 1.11 -1.25 1.31
N TYR A 199 1.51 -1.46 0.07
CA TYR A 199 1.80 -0.36 -0.86
C TYR A 199 0.52 0.32 -1.34
N GLN A 200 -0.55 -0.46 -1.57
CA GLN A 200 -1.85 0.10 -1.94
C GLN A 200 -2.51 0.87 -0.79
N VAL A 201 -2.23 0.51 0.46
CA VAL A 201 -2.61 1.33 1.63
C VAL A 201 -1.96 2.71 1.57
N GLU A 202 -0.66 2.80 1.24
CA GLU A 202 0.04 4.09 1.11
C GLU A 202 -0.57 4.95 0.01
N SER A 203 -0.83 4.35 -1.15
CA SER A 203 -1.43 5.01 -2.32
C SER A 203 -2.85 5.47 -2.03
N THR A 204 -3.70 4.60 -1.48
CA THR A 204 -5.10 4.91 -1.16
C THR A 204 -5.18 6.00 -0.09
N ALA A 205 -4.27 5.97 0.89
CA ALA A 205 -4.21 7.01 1.90
C ALA A 205 -3.89 8.40 1.30
N SER A 206 -3.18 8.49 0.16
CA SER A 206 -2.87 9.77 -0.51
C SER A 206 -4.12 10.46 -1.06
N VAL A 207 -5.21 9.72 -1.29
CA VAL A 207 -6.51 10.26 -1.69
C VAL A 207 -7.13 11.10 -0.57
N MET A 208 -6.89 10.73 0.69
CA MET A 208 -7.44 11.42 1.87
C MET A 208 -6.77 12.78 2.08
N GLY A 209 -7.54 13.86 2.02
CA GLY A 209 -7.01 15.21 2.00
C GLY A 209 -6.08 15.45 0.81
N GLY A 210 -6.24 14.66 -0.27
CA GLY A 210 -5.42 14.70 -1.47
C GLY A 210 -5.59 15.99 -2.26
N VAL A 211 -4.54 16.40 -2.94
CA VAL A 211 -4.50 17.58 -3.78
C VAL A 211 -4.04 17.16 -5.17
N GLY A 212 -4.91 17.35 -6.18
CA GLY A 212 -4.50 17.22 -7.57
C GLY A 212 -3.82 18.51 -8.02
N TYR A 213 -2.74 18.41 -8.75
CA TYR A 213 -2.03 19.59 -9.27
C TYR A 213 -1.17 19.27 -10.51
N ILE A 214 -0.77 20.30 -11.15
CA ILE A 214 0.24 20.29 -12.23
C ILE A 214 1.21 21.45 -12.00
N TYR A 215 2.42 21.35 -12.51
CA TYR A 215 3.41 22.42 -12.45
C TYR A 215 3.12 23.48 -13.53
N ALA A 216 1.95 24.13 -13.39
CA ALA A 216 1.48 25.12 -14.33
C ALA A 216 2.35 26.37 -14.36
N ALA A 217 2.59 26.90 -15.56
CA ALA A 217 3.28 28.17 -15.77
C ALA A 217 2.27 29.29 -16.03
N ARG A 218 2.63 30.53 -15.70
CA ARG A 218 1.79 31.69 -16.00
C ARG A 218 1.55 31.84 -17.49
N GLY A 219 0.32 31.72 -17.93
CA GLY A 219 -0.09 31.92 -19.32
C GLY A 219 -0.30 30.63 -20.13
N ASP A 220 -0.09 29.45 -19.54
CA ASP A 220 -0.33 28.14 -20.16
C ASP A 220 -1.83 27.76 -20.21
N GLY A 221 -2.70 28.49 -19.50
CA GLY A 221 -4.14 28.23 -19.47
C GLY A 221 -4.54 27.02 -18.63
N LEU A 222 -3.61 26.36 -17.95
CA LEU A 222 -3.86 25.15 -17.18
C LEU A 222 -4.34 25.50 -15.77
N ARG A 223 -5.18 24.62 -15.19
CA ARG A 223 -5.59 24.74 -13.79
C ARG A 223 -4.49 24.19 -12.88
N PRO A 224 -3.86 25.02 -12.03
CA PRO A 224 -2.66 24.61 -11.30
C PRO A 224 -2.96 23.64 -10.15
N VAL A 225 -4.11 23.73 -9.47
CA VAL A 225 -4.40 22.96 -8.26
C VAL A 225 -5.91 22.75 -8.07
N TRP A 226 -6.29 21.57 -7.51
CA TRP A 226 -7.67 21.25 -7.10
C TRP A 226 -7.66 20.24 -5.95
N HIS A 227 -8.74 20.20 -5.18
CA HIS A 227 -8.94 19.15 -4.18
C HIS A 227 -9.47 17.89 -4.86
N ILE A 228 -9.06 16.73 -4.36
CA ILE A 228 -9.61 15.43 -4.78
C ILE A 228 -11.08 15.35 -4.35
N ALA A 229 -11.93 14.87 -5.25
CA ALA A 229 -13.38 14.85 -5.03
C ALA A 229 -13.78 14.12 -3.74
N SER A 230 -14.76 14.68 -3.02
CA SER A 230 -15.27 14.12 -1.76
C SER A 230 -15.71 12.67 -1.87
N GLU A 231 -16.41 12.32 -2.96
CA GLU A 231 -16.85 10.95 -3.22
C GLU A 231 -15.68 9.97 -3.30
N TYR A 232 -14.63 10.34 -4.00
CA TYR A 232 -13.44 9.50 -4.12
C TYR A 232 -12.69 9.38 -2.77
N GLN A 233 -12.60 10.46 -1.99
CA GLN A 233 -12.02 10.40 -0.64
C GLN A 233 -12.82 9.46 0.28
N ASN A 234 -14.15 9.45 0.19
CA ASN A 234 -14.99 8.55 0.98
C ASN A 234 -14.81 7.08 0.55
N ARG A 235 -14.76 6.77 -0.75
CA ARG A 235 -14.47 5.42 -1.26
C ARG A 235 -13.09 4.94 -0.79
N ALA A 236 -12.08 5.80 -0.88
CA ALA A 236 -10.75 5.50 -0.39
C ALA A 236 -10.74 5.19 1.12
N LEU A 237 -11.51 5.96 1.90
CA LEU A 237 -11.65 5.70 3.33
C LEU A 237 -12.35 4.36 3.60
N ASP A 238 -13.37 3.99 2.82
CA ASP A 238 -14.04 2.68 2.93
C ASP A 238 -13.08 1.53 2.66
N ALA A 239 -12.31 1.59 1.59
CA ALA A 239 -11.29 0.59 1.27
C ALA A 239 -10.21 0.48 2.36
N LEU A 240 -9.76 1.61 2.93
CA LEU A 240 -8.82 1.62 4.06
C LEU A 240 -9.44 1.01 5.33
N MET A 241 -10.72 1.26 5.62
CA MET A 241 -11.39 0.64 6.78
C MET A 241 -11.52 -0.87 6.63
N ARG A 242 -11.70 -1.39 5.41
CA ARG A 242 -11.68 -2.83 5.14
C ARG A 242 -10.38 -3.48 5.63
N THR A 243 -9.23 -2.85 5.44
CA THR A 243 -7.93 -3.41 5.88
C THR A 243 -7.78 -3.51 7.40
N LEU A 244 -8.66 -2.88 8.17
CA LEU A 244 -8.71 -2.92 9.63
C LEU A 244 -9.74 -3.92 10.17
N SER A 245 -10.51 -4.57 9.30
CA SER A 245 -11.52 -5.56 9.69
C SER A 245 -10.85 -6.75 10.39
N PRO A 246 -11.37 -7.18 11.56
CA PRO A 246 -10.85 -8.35 12.27
C PRO A 246 -10.80 -9.62 11.41
N SER A 247 -11.80 -9.84 10.55
CA SER A 247 -11.84 -10.99 9.64
C SER A 247 -10.77 -10.95 8.56
N GLU A 248 -10.43 -9.76 8.03
CA GLU A 248 -9.35 -9.59 7.06
C GLU A 248 -7.96 -9.73 7.71
N LEU A 249 -7.83 -9.37 8.99
CA LEU A 249 -6.59 -9.45 9.75
C LEU A 249 -6.36 -10.81 10.42
N ALA A 250 -7.40 -11.64 10.56
CA ALA A 250 -7.28 -12.95 11.15
C ALA A 250 -6.48 -13.92 10.27
N LEU A 251 -5.52 -14.61 10.86
CA LEU A 251 -4.85 -15.72 10.21
C LEU A 251 -5.73 -16.99 10.32
N PRO A 252 -5.78 -17.84 9.27
CA PRO A 252 -6.42 -19.14 9.36
C PRO A 252 -5.81 -19.98 10.49
N THR A 253 -6.64 -20.76 11.18
CA THR A 253 -6.19 -21.67 12.25
C THR A 253 -5.10 -22.61 11.76
N SER A 254 -5.21 -23.11 10.53
CA SER A 254 -4.19 -23.95 9.90
C SER A 254 -2.82 -23.30 9.83
N VAL A 255 -2.76 -22.00 9.60
CA VAL A 255 -1.49 -21.23 9.56
C VAL A 255 -0.93 -21.06 10.98
N LEU A 256 -1.79 -20.75 11.96
CA LEU A 256 -1.37 -20.61 13.35
C LEU A 256 -0.78 -21.91 13.92
N GLU A 257 -1.34 -23.05 13.54
CA GLU A 257 -0.90 -24.39 13.97
C GLU A 257 0.33 -24.88 13.20
N ALA A 258 0.63 -24.30 12.03
CA ALA A 258 1.74 -24.73 11.19
C ALA A 258 3.10 -24.12 11.57
N ILE A 259 3.16 -23.07 12.39
CA ILE A 259 4.41 -22.32 12.66
C ILE A 259 4.96 -22.65 14.06
N PRO A 260 5.87 -23.63 14.18
CA PRO A 260 6.53 -23.97 15.45
C PRO A 260 7.62 -22.92 15.79
N PRO A 261 8.20 -22.98 17.01
CA PRO A 261 9.44 -22.28 17.30
C PRO A 261 10.56 -22.62 16.32
N ARG A 262 11.39 -21.64 15.98
CA ARG A 262 12.50 -21.82 15.03
C ARG A 262 13.57 -22.75 15.61
N PRO A 263 14.04 -23.75 14.85
CA PRO A 263 15.07 -24.64 15.33
C PRO A 263 16.46 -23.96 15.36
N PRO A 264 17.43 -24.52 16.09
CA PRO A 264 18.81 -24.03 16.06
C PRO A 264 19.37 -23.96 14.63
N GLY A 265 20.08 -22.89 14.32
CA GLY A 265 20.60 -22.60 12.98
C GLY A 265 19.66 -21.78 12.11
N TYR A 266 18.39 -21.65 12.44
CA TYR A 266 17.40 -20.83 11.74
C TYR A 266 17.03 -19.61 12.59
N GLY A 267 17.97 -18.69 12.75
CA GLY A 267 17.77 -17.46 13.54
C GLY A 267 16.65 -16.57 13.00
N ARG A 268 16.09 -15.73 13.86
CA ARG A 268 15.13 -14.70 13.43
C ARG A 268 15.85 -13.56 12.72
N THR A 269 15.21 -13.04 11.70
CA THR A 269 15.64 -11.82 11.00
C THR A 269 14.69 -10.66 11.32
N ARG A 270 15.08 -9.44 10.96
CA ARG A 270 14.22 -8.24 11.06
C ARG A 270 13.03 -8.25 10.08
N GLU A 271 13.00 -9.19 9.16
CA GLU A 271 11.93 -9.34 8.15
C GLU A 271 10.71 -10.07 8.70
N LEU A 272 10.85 -10.73 9.86
CA LEU A 272 9.76 -11.47 10.51
C LEU A 272 8.93 -10.55 11.41
N PHE A 273 7.68 -10.94 11.66
CA PHE A 273 6.82 -10.20 12.59
C PHE A 273 7.46 -10.09 13.97
N PRO A 274 7.32 -8.96 14.69
CA PRO A 274 7.71 -8.90 16.10
C PRO A 274 6.93 -9.94 16.90
N ARG A 275 7.40 -10.27 18.12
CA ARG A 275 6.68 -11.18 19.03
C ARG A 275 6.88 -10.80 20.49
N TYR A 276 5.81 -11.01 21.24
CA TYR A 276 5.77 -10.86 22.69
C TYR A 276 5.63 -12.22 23.42
N THR A 277 5.46 -13.31 22.67
CA THR A 277 5.21 -14.67 23.13
C THR A 277 6.50 -15.53 23.28
N GLY A 278 7.66 -14.90 23.33
CA GLY A 278 8.94 -15.59 23.41
C GLY A 278 9.30 -16.33 22.11
N SER A 279 9.52 -17.65 22.18
CA SER A 279 9.86 -18.44 20.98
C SER A 279 8.65 -18.87 20.16
N ALA A 280 7.44 -18.85 20.73
CA ALA A 280 6.23 -19.20 20.02
C ALA A 280 5.83 -18.13 19.00
N PHE A 281 5.14 -18.52 17.94
CA PHE A 281 4.55 -17.57 16.99
C PHE A 281 3.50 -16.72 17.70
N ASP A 282 3.51 -15.42 17.44
CA ASP A 282 2.58 -14.47 18.04
C ASP A 282 1.41 -14.20 17.09
N ALA A 283 0.22 -14.66 17.45
CA ALA A 283 -0.96 -14.58 16.61
C ALA A 283 -1.53 -13.16 16.44
N LEU A 284 -1.16 -12.20 17.29
CA LEU A 284 -1.70 -10.84 17.28
C LEU A 284 -0.77 -9.82 16.61
N THR A 285 0.55 -10.06 16.62
CA THR A 285 1.50 -9.09 16.05
C THR A 285 1.38 -8.89 14.55
N PRO A 286 1.00 -9.87 13.70
CA PRO A 286 0.69 -9.59 12.30
C PRO A 286 -0.41 -8.53 12.14
N ALA A 287 -1.51 -8.66 12.89
CA ALA A 287 -2.61 -7.68 12.89
C ALA A 287 -2.16 -6.31 13.41
N PHE A 288 -1.34 -6.27 14.49
CA PHE A 288 -0.74 -5.03 14.98
C PHE A 288 0.09 -4.33 13.93
N VAL A 289 0.93 -5.05 13.17
CA VAL A 289 1.79 -4.49 12.13
C VAL A 289 0.96 -3.93 10.97
N ALA A 290 -0.01 -4.71 10.47
CA ALA A 290 -0.87 -4.27 9.36
C ALA A 290 -1.75 -3.08 9.76
N ALA A 291 -2.38 -3.12 10.92
CA ALA A 291 -3.20 -2.02 11.42
C ALA A 291 -2.37 -0.75 11.67
N SER A 292 -1.17 -0.90 12.25
CA SER A 292 -0.25 0.23 12.46
C SER A 292 0.14 0.87 11.12
N HIS A 293 0.39 0.06 10.09
CA HIS A 293 0.70 0.57 8.76
C HIS A 293 -0.48 1.38 8.19
N THR A 294 -1.69 0.84 8.20
CA THR A 294 -2.89 1.54 7.72
C THR A 294 -3.16 2.82 8.50
N VAL A 295 -3.24 2.75 9.82
CA VAL A 295 -3.59 3.90 10.66
C VAL A 295 -2.54 5.01 10.59
N ASN A 296 -1.26 4.67 10.54
CA ASN A 296 -0.18 5.64 10.38
C ASN A 296 -0.22 6.35 9.03
N ASN A 297 -0.59 5.65 7.96
CA ASN A 297 -0.74 6.26 6.63
C ASN A 297 -1.98 7.15 6.54
N ILE A 298 -3.09 6.79 7.15
CA ILE A 298 -4.29 7.65 7.21
C ILE A 298 -4.02 8.92 8.02
N LEU A 299 -3.36 8.81 9.16
CA LEU A 299 -3.21 9.87 10.15
C LEU A 299 -1.80 10.50 10.17
N THR A 300 -1.19 10.77 9.00
CA THR A 300 0.00 11.63 8.98
C THR A 300 -0.37 13.06 9.37
N ALA A 301 0.55 13.80 9.99
CA ALA A 301 0.25 15.14 10.52
C ALA A 301 -0.12 16.14 9.41
N ASP A 302 0.53 16.05 8.25
CA ASP A 302 0.27 16.89 7.08
C ASP A 302 -1.07 16.54 6.41
N ARG A 303 -1.41 15.26 6.30
CA ARG A 303 -2.72 14.81 5.78
C ARG A 303 -3.84 15.24 6.72
N ALA A 304 -3.67 15.07 8.03
CA ALA A 304 -4.62 15.55 9.01
C ALA A 304 -4.84 17.08 8.91
N ALA A 305 -3.78 17.84 8.65
CA ALA A 305 -3.86 19.28 8.42
C ALA A 305 -4.64 19.62 7.14
N ARG A 306 -4.38 18.92 6.03
CA ARG A 306 -5.14 19.09 4.77
C ARG A 306 -6.63 18.75 4.93
N LEU A 307 -6.98 17.70 5.68
CA LEU A 307 -8.37 17.36 5.98
C LEU A 307 -9.08 18.47 6.77
N VAL A 308 -8.39 19.11 7.74
CA VAL A 308 -8.92 20.27 8.47
C VAL A 308 -9.13 21.44 7.52
N GLU A 309 -8.16 21.76 6.69
CA GLU A 309 -8.20 22.88 5.75
C GLU A 309 -9.28 22.70 4.67
N GLN A 310 -9.31 21.54 4.01
CA GLN A 310 -10.29 21.25 2.96
C GLN A 310 -11.72 21.31 3.49
N LYS A 311 -12.00 20.75 4.67
CA LYS A 311 -13.32 20.84 5.33
C LYS A 311 -13.73 22.27 5.66
N MET A 312 -12.77 23.11 6.04
CA MET A 312 -13.00 24.53 6.31
C MET A 312 -13.35 25.30 5.03
N LEU A 313 -12.69 25.00 3.93
CA LEU A 313 -12.90 25.66 2.63
C LEU A 313 -14.16 25.17 1.92
N ASP A 314 -14.48 23.90 2.06
CA ASP A 314 -15.68 23.25 1.49
C ASP A 314 -16.27 22.27 2.51
N PRO A 315 -17.42 22.61 3.13
CA PRO A 315 -18.09 21.75 4.11
C PRO A 315 -18.54 20.39 3.58
N SER A 316 -18.59 20.18 2.27
CA SER A 316 -18.92 18.88 1.65
C SER A 316 -17.75 17.89 1.67
N MET A 317 -16.52 18.37 1.88
CA MET A 317 -15.33 17.53 1.94
C MET A 317 -15.27 16.74 3.26
N PRO A 318 -14.71 15.51 3.28
CA PRO A 318 -14.44 14.82 4.52
C PRO A 318 -13.38 15.58 5.33
N GLY A 319 -13.65 15.78 6.62
CA GLY A 319 -12.72 16.43 7.54
C GLY A 319 -12.02 15.43 8.46
N LEU A 320 -11.06 15.91 9.25
CA LEU A 320 -10.35 15.08 10.22
C LEU A 320 -11.30 14.39 11.22
N ASN A 321 -12.33 15.09 11.69
CA ASN A 321 -13.31 14.50 12.60
C ASN A 321 -14.10 13.35 11.96
N ASP A 322 -14.45 13.46 10.68
CA ASP A 322 -15.16 12.41 9.95
C ASP A 322 -14.28 11.16 9.85
N VAL A 323 -13.00 11.33 9.54
CA VAL A 323 -12.01 10.25 9.47
C VAL A 323 -11.80 9.59 10.84
N LEU A 324 -11.65 10.39 11.92
CA LEU A 324 -11.49 9.88 13.28
C LEU A 324 -12.72 9.07 13.74
N GLN A 325 -13.92 9.53 13.42
CA GLN A 325 -15.15 8.79 13.71
C GLN A 325 -15.19 7.43 13.00
N ARG A 326 -14.81 7.38 11.72
CA ARG A 326 -14.78 6.14 10.95
C ARG A 326 -13.73 5.16 11.51
N LEU A 327 -12.56 5.65 11.90
CA LEU A 327 -11.53 4.84 12.56
C LEU A 327 -12.01 4.28 13.90
N PHE A 328 -12.66 5.11 14.73
CA PHE A 328 -13.23 4.62 15.99
C PHE A 328 -14.33 3.60 15.77
N GLN A 329 -15.20 3.82 14.79
CA GLN A 329 -16.24 2.85 14.45
C GLN A 329 -15.63 1.52 14.01
N ALA A 330 -14.67 1.51 13.11
CA ALA A 330 -13.99 0.28 12.67
C ALA A 330 -13.28 -0.43 13.84
N ALA A 331 -12.63 0.33 14.74
CA ALA A 331 -11.84 -0.21 15.83
C ALA A 331 -12.65 -0.72 17.02
N PHE A 332 -13.81 -0.14 17.33
CA PHE A 332 -14.59 -0.46 18.52
C PHE A 332 -15.93 -1.15 18.23
N GLU A 333 -16.49 -0.90 17.05
CA GLU A 333 -17.80 -1.42 16.65
C GLU A 333 -17.71 -2.45 15.50
N GLY A 334 -16.49 -2.70 14.96
CA GLY A 334 -16.26 -3.69 13.92
C GLY A 334 -16.69 -5.08 14.32
N GLU A 335 -17.27 -5.85 13.39
CA GLU A 335 -17.71 -7.21 13.63
C GLU A 335 -16.54 -8.13 14.02
N ALA A 336 -16.76 -8.99 15.00
CA ALA A 336 -15.82 -10.02 15.44
C ALA A 336 -16.62 -11.29 15.81
N ASN A 337 -16.38 -12.36 15.07
CA ASN A 337 -17.21 -13.56 15.10
C ASN A 337 -16.74 -14.57 16.16
N ASN A 338 -15.56 -14.37 16.73
CA ASN A 338 -14.96 -15.26 17.71
C ASN A 338 -13.98 -14.50 18.64
N SER A 339 -13.43 -15.20 19.63
CA SER A 339 -12.50 -14.60 20.60
C SER A 339 -11.18 -14.12 19.98
N TYR A 340 -10.68 -14.78 18.94
CA TYR A 340 -9.47 -14.35 18.23
C TYR A 340 -9.70 -13.03 17.46
N GLU A 341 -10.77 -12.94 16.69
CA GLU A 341 -11.15 -11.70 16.02
C GLU A 341 -11.45 -10.56 17.02
N THR A 342 -12.03 -10.89 18.19
CA THR A 342 -12.21 -9.91 19.27
C THR A 342 -10.86 -9.38 19.78
N ALA A 343 -9.86 -10.26 19.95
CA ALA A 343 -8.51 -9.85 20.35
C ALA A 343 -7.82 -9.00 19.27
N ILE A 344 -8.02 -9.32 17.99
CA ILE A 344 -7.55 -8.51 16.86
C ILE A 344 -8.20 -7.12 16.88
N ARG A 345 -9.54 -7.05 17.04
CA ARG A 345 -10.25 -5.77 17.14
C ARG A 345 -9.69 -4.90 18.28
N ASN A 346 -9.43 -5.49 19.43
CA ASN A 346 -8.83 -4.79 20.56
C ASN A 346 -7.39 -4.29 20.23
N THR A 347 -6.62 -5.06 19.44
CA THR A 347 -5.31 -4.65 18.94
C THR A 347 -5.43 -3.44 18.01
N VAL A 348 -6.38 -3.46 17.08
CA VAL A 348 -6.67 -2.32 16.19
C VAL A 348 -7.08 -1.08 17.00
N ALA A 349 -7.94 -1.25 18.02
CA ALA A 349 -8.35 -0.16 18.91
C ALA A 349 -7.17 0.48 19.63
N GLY A 350 -6.24 -0.32 20.15
CA GLY A 350 -5.01 0.17 20.76
C GLY A 350 -4.16 0.98 19.79
N VAL A 351 -3.96 0.49 18.57
CA VAL A 351 -3.22 1.20 17.50
C VAL A 351 -3.87 2.55 17.16
N VAL A 352 -5.19 2.58 17.01
CA VAL A 352 -5.92 3.82 16.70
C VAL A 352 -5.79 4.83 17.83
N ILE A 353 -5.98 4.41 19.10
CA ILE A 353 -5.83 5.30 20.26
C ILE A 353 -4.43 5.89 20.31
N GLU A 354 -3.39 5.08 20.23
CA GLU A 354 -2.00 5.54 20.30
C GLU A 354 -1.67 6.52 19.17
N ARG A 355 -2.16 6.29 17.96
CA ARG A 355 -1.92 7.21 16.86
C ARG A 355 -2.66 8.54 17.02
N VAL A 356 -3.92 8.52 17.43
CA VAL A 356 -4.71 9.76 17.69
C VAL A 356 -4.11 10.54 18.86
N LYS A 357 -3.65 9.86 19.90
CA LYS A 357 -2.91 10.47 21.03
C LYS A 357 -1.63 11.15 20.54
N SER A 358 -0.85 10.47 19.70
CA SER A 358 0.35 11.07 19.09
C SER A 358 0.01 12.35 18.32
N LEU A 359 -1.07 12.38 17.51
CA LEU A 359 -1.51 13.61 16.84
C LEU A 359 -1.94 14.71 17.82
N ALA A 360 -2.65 14.36 18.88
CA ALA A 360 -3.09 15.31 19.91
C ALA A 360 -1.89 15.99 20.60
N GLU A 361 -0.80 15.27 20.78
CA GLU A 361 0.39 15.75 21.48
C GLU A 361 1.37 16.48 20.54
N THR A 362 1.60 15.94 19.33
CA THR A 362 2.76 16.31 18.52
C THR A 362 2.47 16.95 17.17
N ALA A 363 1.20 16.94 16.70
CA ALA A 363 0.91 17.51 15.38
C ALA A 363 1.27 19.01 15.34
N PRO A 364 1.95 19.51 14.29
CA PRO A 364 2.35 20.91 14.18
C PRO A 364 1.14 21.87 14.19
N MET A 365 0.05 21.50 13.49
CA MET A 365 -1.15 22.33 13.38
C MET A 365 -2.00 22.25 14.65
N MET A 366 -2.28 23.40 15.29
CA MET A 366 -3.07 23.46 16.54
C MET A 366 -4.47 22.87 16.40
N GLN A 367 -5.13 23.07 15.26
CA GLN A 367 -6.47 22.55 14.98
C GLN A 367 -6.50 21.02 14.96
N VAL A 368 -5.44 20.39 14.41
CA VAL A 368 -5.28 18.92 14.42
C VAL A 368 -5.16 18.43 15.86
N ARG A 369 -4.31 19.06 16.68
CA ARG A 369 -4.20 18.71 18.12
C ARG A 369 -5.53 18.85 18.86
N ALA A 370 -6.23 19.96 18.65
CA ALA A 370 -7.50 20.22 19.31
C ALA A 370 -8.59 19.19 18.92
N GLN A 371 -8.74 18.89 17.63
CA GLN A 371 -9.71 17.91 17.15
C GLN A 371 -9.36 16.50 17.64
N SER A 372 -8.10 16.09 17.58
CA SER A 372 -7.64 14.80 18.10
C SER A 372 -7.90 14.66 19.61
N THR A 373 -7.62 15.72 20.39
CA THR A 373 -7.91 15.75 21.85
C THR A 373 -9.42 15.63 22.10
N LEU A 374 -10.24 16.37 21.37
CA LEU A 374 -11.70 16.29 21.51
C LEU A 374 -12.23 14.91 21.15
N ALA A 375 -11.73 14.32 20.06
CA ALA A 375 -12.12 12.98 19.63
C ALA A 375 -11.81 11.91 20.69
N LEU A 376 -10.62 11.97 21.33
CA LEU A 376 -10.26 11.05 22.42
C LEU A 376 -11.16 11.25 23.64
N ARG A 377 -11.48 12.49 24.02
CA ARG A 377 -12.41 12.77 25.13
C ARG A 377 -13.82 12.24 24.85
N THR A 378 -14.30 12.41 23.62
CA THR A 378 -15.61 11.90 23.19
C THR A 378 -15.62 10.37 23.24
N LEU A 379 -14.55 9.72 22.76
CA LEU A 379 -14.40 8.27 22.84
C LEU A 379 -14.40 7.78 24.29
N ALA A 380 -13.62 8.40 25.16
CA ALA A 380 -13.57 8.06 26.60
C ALA A 380 -14.94 8.17 27.26
N GLY A 381 -15.71 9.23 26.95
CA GLY A 381 -17.10 9.38 27.42
C GLY A 381 -18.00 8.23 26.97
N ARG A 382 -17.96 7.89 25.67
CA ARG A 382 -18.75 6.76 25.13
C ARG A 382 -18.39 5.41 25.80
N LEU A 383 -17.09 5.13 25.96
CA LEU A 383 -16.62 3.91 26.59
C LEU A 383 -17.02 3.81 28.07
N ALA A 384 -17.07 4.94 28.78
CA ALA A 384 -17.53 4.99 30.18
C ALA A 384 -19.06 4.75 30.32
N GLU A 385 -19.85 5.05 29.31
CA GLU A 385 -21.30 4.80 29.25
C GLU A 385 -21.64 3.36 28.87
N MET A 386 -20.72 2.65 28.21
CA MET A 386 -20.86 1.22 27.90
C MET A 386 -20.64 0.44 29.18
N GLU A 387 -21.69 -0.19 29.74
CA GLU A 387 -21.57 -1.05 30.92
C GLU A 387 -20.48 -2.10 30.74
N PRO A 388 -19.77 -2.52 31.82
CA PRO A 388 -18.65 -3.44 31.74
C PRO A 388 -19.09 -4.87 31.45
N SER A 389 -19.60 -5.12 30.25
CA SER A 389 -19.84 -6.47 29.75
C SER A 389 -18.60 -6.93 28.99
N GLY A 390 -17.62 -7.47 29.72
CA GLY A 390 -16.56 -8.34 29.17
C GLY A 390 -15.44 -7.71 28.33
N THR A 391 -15.46 -6.41 28.05
CA THR A 391 -14.49 -5.75 27.17
C THR A 391 -13.47 -4.85 27.92
N SER A 392 -13.37 -5.01 29.20
CA SER A 392 -12.75 -4.09 30.17
C SER A 392 -11.22 -4.07 30.21
N VAL A 393 -10.50 -4.70 29.30
CA VAL A 393 -9.02 -4.70 29.38
C VAL A 393 -8.39 -3.40 28.90
N LEU A 394 -9.07 -2.63 28.03
CA LEU A 394 -8.55 -1.37 27.53
C LEU A 394 -8.89 -0.16 28.41
N LEU A 395 -9.82 -0.29 29.36
CA LEU A 395 -10.23 0.79 30.28
C LEU A 395 -9.31 0.95 31.51
N GLN A 396 -8.29 0.13 31.65
CA GLN A 396 -7.31 0.18 32.76
C GLN A 396 -5.99 0.87 32.39
N LEU A 397 -5.94 1.55 31.25
CA LEU A 397 -4.78 2.37 30.87
C LEU A 397 -5.07 3.83 31.27
N ASP A 398 -4.77 4.15 32.51
CA ASP A 398 -4.65 5.53 33.03
C ASP A 398 -3.47 6.25 32.40
#